data_7a9d0b7c2cce4cec06429c5922a72b42
#
_entry.id   7a9d0b7c2cce4cec06429c5922a72b42
#
_cell.length_a   1.000
_cell.length_b   1.000
_cell.length_c   1.000
_cell.angle_alpha   90.00
_cell.angle_beta   90.00
_cell.angle_gamma   90.00
#
_symmetry.space_group_name_H-M   'P 1'
#
loop_
_entity.id
_entity.type
_entity.pdbx_description
1 polymer ?
#
loop_
_entity_poly.entity_id
_entity_poly.type
_entity_poly.pdbx_seq_one_letter_code
_entity_poly.pdbx_strand_id
1 'polypeptide(L)'
;MLSFELYDDFDQLEVRETYAMLEQEESHLLNTSYIWVKTWWETFREQESMGRDKNLHIIRVLRDDIPCAMFSLITYNKNIPQAMGMVSLTILGICGDSWGATFEGILGKLNVDETRELMSFVRSTISYDQLQFSHIPVDSPLMQVISHRILLSACPMTLLGEYRDYDHFVKDCYSKKLRQNIRTGNNHATKNGHRLTSRVVPLSEVNFADIKRLSVSKLASGKHSIYLEDDKEKFVKRLLKVHAGNVVMVECDGKPVAYRLNFFVGKKKYCFDASYDRSYDRYEIGIQSLAASIHESFENMCSWHCEGTGIDSYKLKFLKRAAPIYILTEAGNSLKGRLMFSFKLSRLKKLETVFKKEVAEMEKKYSLQLISSCSE
;
A
#
# COMPACT_ATOMS: atom_id res chain seq x y z
N MET A 1 17.47 9.93 26.14
CA MET A 1 16.25 9.38 26.78
C MET A 1 15.08 9.64 25.86
N LEU A 2 14.13 8.69 25.70
CA LEU A 2 12.92 8.96 24.93
C LEU A 2 11.85 9.62 25.81
N SER A 3 11.12 10.56 25.22
CA SER A 3 9.87 11.10 25.75
C SER A 3 8.79 11.05 24.68
N PHE A 4 7.52 11.03 25.11
CA PHE A 4 6.37 10.80 24.25
C PHE A 4 5.30 11.85 24.53
N GLU A 5 4.80 12.45 23.47
CA GLU A 5 3.70 13.40 23.51
C GLU A 5 2.53 12.86 22.70
N LEU A 6 1.31 13.02 23.21
CA LEU A 6 0.09 12.50 22.59
C LEU A 6 -0.77 13.65 22.10
N TYR A 7 -1.20 13.57 20.83
CA TYR A 7 -2.05 14.53 20.14
C TYR A 7 -3.25 13.82 19.52
N ASP A 8 -4.31 14.54 19.22
CA ASP A 8 -5.55 14.05 18.61
C ASP A 8 -6.00 14.84 17.39
N ASP A 9 -5.16 15.78 16.95
CA ASP A 9 -5.42 16.62 15.78
C ASP A 9 -4.14 16.79 14.93
N PHE A 10 -4.27 16.53 13.63
CA PHE A 10 -3.18 16.73 12.66
C PHE A 10 -2.83 18.22 12.43
N ASP A 11 -3.72 19.14 12.74
CA ASP A 11 -3.51 20.57 12.51
C ASP A 11 -2.75 21.28 13.63
N GLN A 12 -2.43 20.61 14.73
CA GLN A 12 -1.58 21.15 15.78
C GLN A 12 -0.16 21.44 15.24
N LEU A 13 0.40 22.56 15.65
CA LEU A 13 1.64 23.10 15.10
C LEU A 13 2.80 22.11 15.25
N GLU A 14 2.96 21.54 16.44
CA GLU A 14 4.03 20.59 16.76
C GLU A 14 3.95 19.32 15.91
N VAL A 15 2.73 18.86 15.62
CA VAL A 15 2.49 17.70 14.74
C VAL A 15 2.92 18.02 13.31
N ARG A 16 2.48 19.16 12.78
CA ARG A 16 2.79 19.58 11.40
C ARG A 16 4.28 19.80 11.21
N GLU A 17 4.93 20.50 12.13
CA GLU A 17 6.37 20.80 12.07
C GLU A 17 7.19 19.51 12.16
N THR A 18 6.82 18.59 13.04
CA THR A 18 7.51 17.31 13.17
C THR A 18 7.37 16.46 11.90
N TYR A 19 6.17 16.35 11.32
CA TYR A 19 5.99 15.67 10.04
C TYR A 19 6.86 16.31 8.95
N ALA A 20 6.79 17.64 8.80
CA ALA A 20 7.57 18.38 7.79
C ALA A 20 9.08 18.14 7.94
N MET A 21 9.58 18.07 9.18
CA MET A 21 10.98 17.78 9.46
C MET A 21 11.36 16.35 9.09
N LEU A 22 10.56 15.36 9.52
CA LEU A 22 10.87 13.94 9.30
C LEU A 22 10.72 13.52 7.83
N GLU A 23 9.86 14.17 7.08
CA GLU A 23 9.63 13.88 5.66
C GLU A 23 10.76 14.42 4.75
N GLN A 24 11.60 15.36 5.23
CA GLN A 24 12.74 15.88 4.46
C GLN A 24 13.73 14.78 4.04
N GLU A 25 13.83 13.70 4.79
CA GLU A 25 14.73 12.59 4.46
C GLU A 25 14.27 11.73 3.27
N GLU A 26 13.13 11.98 2.65
CA GLU A 26 12.56 11.25 1.49
C GLU A 26 12.66 9.70 1.56
N SER A 27 13.04 9.16 2.72
CA SER A 27 13.24 7.72 2.95
C SER A 27 12.00 7.04 3.53
N HIS A 28 10.98 7.81 3.91
CA HIS A 28 9.76 7.31 4.53
C HIS A 28 8.88 6.52 3.56
N LEU A 29 7.89 5.82 4.11
CA LEU A 29 6.91 5.06 3.34
C LEU A 29 5.74 5.97 2.92
N LEU A 30 5.12 5.69 1.79
CA LEU A 30 3.97 6.46 1.29
C LEU A 30 2.88 6.64 2.36
N ASN A 31 2.51 5.55 3.00
CA ASN A 31 1.37 5.52 3.91
C ASN A 31 1.67 6.09 5.31
N THR A 32 2.94 6.43 5.60
CA THR A 32 3.33 7.15 6.83
C THR A 32 3.39 8.66 6.64
N SER A 33 3.23 9.18 5.41
CA SER A 33 3.32 10.61 5.13
C SER A 33 2.14 11.39 5.72
N TYR A 34 2.39 12.65 6.11
CA TYR A 34 1.38 13.58 6.65
C TYR A 34 0.16 13.70 5.74
N ILE A 35 0.41 13.92 4.45
CA ILE A 35 -0.65 14.06 3.45
C ILE A 35 -1.53 12.81 3.41
N TRP A 36 -0.93 11.61 3.45
CA TRP A 36 -1.68 10.36 3.43
C TRP A 36 -2.53 10.18 4.68
N VAL A 37 -1.91 10.20 5.87
CA VAL A 37 -2.62 9.89 7.12
C VAL A 37 -3.70 10.92 7.44
N LYS A 38 -3.43 12.22 7.18
CA LYS A 38 -4.41 13.30 7.37
C LYS A 38 -5.57 13.16 6.40
N THR A 39 -5.30 12.95 5.09
CA THR A 39 -6.35 12.78 4.08
C THR A 39 -7.21 11.56 4.37
N TRP A 40 -6.58 10.48 4.84
CA TRP A 40 -7.28 9.28 5.25
C TRP A 40 -8.20 9.56 6.44
N TRP A 41 -7.68 10.17 7.50
CA TRP A 41 -8.44 10.55 8.70
C TRP A 41 -9.64 11.44 8.35
N GLU A 42 -9.44 12.51 7.65
CA GLU A 42 -10.50 13.44 7.23
C GLU A 42 -11.57 12.80 6.34
N THR A 43 -11.22 11.74 5.61
CA THR A 43 -12.17 11.05 4.74
C THR A 43 -12.94 9.97 5.47
N PHE A 44 -12.28 9.19 6.33
CA PHE A 44 -12.83 7.95 6.87
C PHE A 44 -13.18 7.99 8.35
N ARG A 45 -12.87 9.05 9.09
CA ARG A 45 -13.17 9.12 10.53
C ARG A 45 -14.64 8.89 10.85
N GLU A 46 -15.56 9.36 10.02
CA GLU A 46 -17.01 9.21 10.22
C GLU A 46 -17.58 7.94 9.58
N GLN A 47 -16.78 7.15 8.88
CA GLN A 47 -17.24 5.99 8.12
C GLN A 47 -17.39 4.74 8.98
N GLU A 48 -18.61 4.30 9.22
CA GLU A 48 -18.88 3.10 10.02
C GLU A 48 -18.39 1.80 9.39
N SER A 49 -18.30 1.73 8.07
CA SER A 49 -17.79 0.53 7.36
C SER A 49 -16.37 0.15 7.75
N MET A 50 -15.57 1.13 8.19
CA MET A 50 -14.18 0.96 8.65
C MET A 50 -14.05 0.96 10.18
N GLY A 51 -15.13 0.70 10.89
CA GLY A 51 -15.22 0.76 12.36
C GLY A 51 -15.97 2.00 12.85
N ARG A 52 -16.54 1.92 14.05
CA ARG A 52 -17.30 2.99 14.69
C ARG A 52 -16.47 3.68 15.76
N ASP A 53 -16.91 4.86 16.16
CA ASP A 53 -16.35 5.61 17.30
C ASP A 53 -14.83 5.71 17.22
N LYS A 54 -14.32 6.20 16.11
CA LYS A 54 -12.87 6.34 15.88
C LYS A 54 -12.31 7.49 16.69
N ASN A 55 -11.20 7.22 17.40
CA ASN A 55 -10.39 8.23 18.07
C ASN A 55 -8.98 8.21 17.49
N LEU A 56 -8.45 9.39 17.22
CA LEU A 56 -7.10 9.60 16.72
C LEU A 56 -6.10 9.71 17.87
N HIS A 57 -4.94 9.09 17.72
CA HIS A 57 -3.83 9.12 18.64
C HIS A 57 -2.54 9.32 17.85
N ILE A 58 -2.00 10.54 17.85
CA ILE A 58 -0.74 10.87 17.19
C ILE A 58 0.34 10.94 18.28
N ILE A 59 1.31 10.05 18.21
CA ILE A 59 2.40 10.01 19.17
C ILE A 59 3.63 10.64 18.52
N ARG A 60 4.07 11.75 19.10
CA ARG A 60 5.35 12.39 18.80
C ARG A 60 6.40 11.80 19.70
N VAL A 61 7.46 11.28 19.12
CA VAL A 61 8.59 10.69 19.86
C VAL A 61 9.76 11.65 19.81
N LEU A 62 10.29 11.98 20.98
CA LEU A 62 11.46 12.84 21.10
C LEU A 62 12.62 12.03 21.69
N ARG A 63 13.82 12.25 21.14
CA ARG A 63 15.08 11.76 21.66
C ARG A 63 15.90 12.96 22.12
N ASP A 64 16.14 13.05 23.44
CA ASP A 64 16.83 14.21 24.05
C ASP A 64 16.20 15.53 23.59
N ASP A 65 14.85 15.63 23.70
CA ASP A 65 13.98 16.74 23.32
C ASP A 65 13.94 17.08 21.82
N ILE A 66 14.56 16.27 20.97
CA ILE A 66 14.54 16.41 19.51
C ILE A 66 13.54 15.41 18.92
N PRO A 67 12.56 15.84 18.10
CA PRO A 67 11.66 14.94 17.42
C PRO A 67 12.41 13.94 16.55
N CYS A 68 12.13 12.65 16.71
CA CYS A 68 12.81 11.58 15.95
C CYS A 68 11.85 10.59 15.27
N ALA A 69 10.58 10.57 15.69
CA ALA A 69 9.57 9.76 15.03
C ALA A 69 8.15 10.29 15.28
N MET A 70 7.23 9.89 14.39
CA MET A 70 5.78 10.07 14.54
C MET A 70 5.08 8.74 14.32
N PHE A 71 4.08 8.46 15.17
CA PHE A 71 3.28 7.25 15.04
C PHE A 71 1.79 7.59 15.17
N SER A 72 1.08 7.59 14.06
CA SER A 72 -0.35 7.90 14.01
C SER A 72 -1.18 6.63 14.13
N LEU A 73 -1.95 6.54 15.20
CA LEU A 73 -2.80 5.42 15.55
C LEU A 73 -4.26 5.84 15.61
N ILE A 74 -5.16 4.86 15.48
CA ILE A 74 -6.59 5.02 15.74
C ILE A 74 -7.09 3.91 16.64
N THR A 75 -8.02 4.23 17.52
CA THR A 75 -8.91 3.23 18.11
C THR A 75 -10.28 3.29 17.44
N TYR A 76 -10.89 2.13 17.23
CA TYR A 76 -12.24 2.04 16.67
C TYR A 76 -12.98 0.81 17.21
N ASN A 77 -14.31 0.88 17.25
CA ASN A 77 -15.16 -0.22 17.66
C ASN A 77 -15.55 -1.10 16.49
N LYS A 78 -15.39 -2.40 16.65
CA LYS A 78 -15.78 -3.41 15.67
C LYS A 78 -16.72 -4.43 16.30
N ASN A 79 -17.91 -4.58 15.73
CA ASN A 79 -18.87 -5.58 16.14
C ASN A 79 -18.54 -6.93 15.49
N ILE A 80 -18.39 -7.96 16.31
CA ILE A 80 -18.08 -9.32 15.88
C ILE A 80 -19.27 -10.21 16.19
N PRO A 81 -19.92 -10.85 15.19
CA PRO A 81 -21.00 -11.79 15.40
C PRO A 81 -20.52 -13.01 16.21
N GLN A 82 -21.31 -13.42 17.19
CA GLN A 82 -21.11 -14.61 18.01
C GLN A 82 -22.43 -15.41 18.08
N ALA A 83 -22.35 -16.66 18.52
CA ALA A 83 -23.52 -17.53 18.64
C ALA A 83 -24.64 -16.96 19.53
N MET A 84 -24.29 -16.13 20.52
CA MET A 84 -25.23 -15.51 21.45
C MET A 84 -25.41 -13.99 21.28
N GLY A 85 -25.06 -13.44 20.10
CA GLY A 85 -25.24 -12.00 19.82
C GLY A 85 -23.98 -11.33 19.25
N MET A 86 -23.88 -10.01 19.42
CA MET A 86 -22.78 -9.18 18.93
C MET A 86 -21.85 -8.80 20.08
N VAL A 87 -20.55 -9.03 19.88
CA VAL A 87 -19.51 -8.53 20.81
C VAL A 87 -18.81 -7.33 20.17
N SER A 88 -18.84 -6.19 20.85
CA SER A 88 -18.09 -5.02 20.42
C SER A 88 -16.68 -5.05 21.00
N LEU A 89 -15.67 -4.96 20.13
CA LEU A 89 -14.26 -4.88 20.51
C LEU A 89 -13.68 -3.54 20.07
N THR A 90 -12.91 -2.92 20.96
CA THR A 90 -12.08 -1.76 20.61
C THR A 90 -10.78 -2.25 20.03
N ILE A 91 -10.52 -1.88 18.77
CA ILE A 91 -9.31 -2.25 18.03
C ILE A 91 -8.37 -1.05 17.98
N LEU A 92 -7.10 -1.27 18.28
CA LEU A 92 -6.02 -0.31 18.02
C LEU A 92 -5.37 -0.65 16.67
N GLY A 93 -5.40 0.29 15.74
CA GLY A 93 -4.82 0.19 14.40
C GLY A 93 -3.94 1.39 14.05
N ILE A 94 -3.24 1.33 12.92
CA ILE A 94 -2.52 2.47 12.37
C ILE A 94 -3.51 3.35 11.61
N CYS A 95 -3.38 4.67 11.72
CA CYS A 95 -4.16 5.63 10.94
C CYS A 95 -3.69 5.58 9.48
N GLY A 96 -4.58 5.24 8.57
CA GLY A 96 -4.23 5.04 7.16
C GLY A 96 -4.24 3.58 6.72
N ASP A 97 -4.24 2.66 7.68
CA ASP A 97 -4.40 1.23 7.43
C ASP A 97 -5.81 0.87 6.97
N SER A 98 -5.99 -0.32 6.52
CA SER A 98 -7.23 -0.98 6.10
C SER A 98 -7.57 -0.87 4.62
N TRP A 99 -7.28 0.23 3.94
CA TRP A 99 -7.53 0.32 2.51
C TRP A 99 -6.54 1.26 1.81
N GLY A 100 -6.00 0.81 0.67
CA GLY A 100 -5.06 1.57 -0.15
C GLY A 100 -3.62 1.56 0.38
N ALA A 101 -3.39 1.04 1.57
CA ALA A 101 -2.06 0.93 2.12
C ALA A 101 -1.21 -0.10 1.37
N THR A 102 0.06 0.24 1.16
CA THR A 102 1.07 -0.69 0.64
C THR A 102 2.01 -1.12 1.76
N PHE A 103 2.57 -0.15 2.48
CA PHE A 103 3.41 -0.35 3.65
C PHE A 103 3.08 0.68 4.71
N GLU A 104 2.83 0.22 5.92
CA GLU A 104 2.52 1.03 7.09
C GLU A 104 3.65 0.95 8.11
N GLY A 105 3.69 1.90 9.05
CA GLY A 105 4.67 1.88 10.10
C GLY A 105 4.80 3.18 10.87
N ILE A 106 5.99 3.40 11.40
CA ILE A 106 6.38 4.60 12.12
C ILE A 106 7.12 5.51 11.12
N LEU A 107 6.77 6.78 11.08
CA LEU A 107 7.56 7.80 10.38
C LEU A 107 8.78 8.13 11.24
N GLY A 108 9.98 8.18 10.64
CA GLY A 108 11.24 8.39 11.34
C GLY A 108 11.97 7.08 11.67
N LYS A 109 13.05 7.18 12.42
CA LYS A 109 13.96 6.06 12.68
C LYS A 109 14.03 5.74 14.16
N LEU A 110 13.46 4.60 14.55
CA LEU A 110 13.60 4.00 15.88
C LEU A 110 14.29 2.65 15.77
N ASN A 111 15.20 2.35 16.68
CA ASN A 111 15.70 1.01 16.84
C ASN A 111 14.69 0.11 17.59
N VAL A 112 15.01 -1.16 17.79
CA VAL A 112 14.10 -2.13 18.43
C VAL A 112 13.82 -1.79 19.88
N ASP A 113 14.82 -1.30 20.63
CA ASP A 113 14.63 -0.95 22.04
C ASP A 113 13.79 0.31 22.20
N GLU A 114 14.04 1.33 21.39
CA GLU A 114 13.22 2.54 21.31
C GLU A 114 11.77 2.23 20.90
N THR A 115 11.60 1.32 19.96
CA THR A 115 10.25 0.85 19.55
C THR A 115 9.57 0.09 20.68
N ARG A 116 10.31 -0.63 21.51
CA ARG A 116 9.77 -1.32 22.70
C ARG A 116 9.30 -0.31 23.75
N GLU A 117 10.06 0.77 23.97
CA GLU A 117 9.66 1.86 24.87
C GLU A 117 8.39 2.56 24.34
N LEU A 118 8.33 2.88 23.04
CA LEU A 118 7.15 3.45 22.39
C LEU A 118 5.93 2.53 22.57
N MET A 119 6.07 1.24 22.32
CA MET A 119 4.95 0.30 22.47
C MET A 119 4.55 0.07 23.93
N SER A 120 5.48 0.24 24.88
CA SER A 120 5.15 0.26 26.30
C SER A 120 4.30 1.46 26.68
N PHE A 121 4.67 2.65 26.15
CA PHE A 121 3.87 3.88 26.29
C PHE A 121 2.47 3.70 25.68
N VAL A 122 2.37 3.16 24.45
CA VAL A 122 1.08 2.88 23.79
C VAL A 122 0.19 1.98 24.67
N ARG A 123 0.74 0.88 25.18
CA ARG A 123 -0.01 -0.09 26.01
C ARG A 123 -0.46 0.48 27.35
N SER A 124 0.26 1.43 27.92
CA SER A 124 -0.09 2.07 29.19
C SER A 124 -1.08 3.23 29.04
N THR A 125 -1.08 3.89 27.86
CA THR A 125 -1.82 5.16 27.67
C THR A 125 -3.11 4.96 26.89
N ILE A 126 -3.11 4.04 25.88
CA ILE A 126 -4.27 3.83 25.00
C ILE A 126 -5.00 2.54 25.40
N SER A 127 -6.28 2.65 25.70
CA SER A 127 -7.11 1.49 26.03
C SER A 127 -7.64 0.80 24.77
N TYR A 128 -7.44 -0.53 24.65
CA TYR A 128 -7.94 -1.34 23.55
C TYR A 128 -8.13 -2.80 23.96
N ASP A 129 -9.00 -3.51 23.25
CA ASP A 129 -9.22 -4.95 23.42
C ASP A 129 -8.23 -5.79 22.61
N GLN A 130 -7.88 -5.33 21.40
CA GLN A 130 -6.94 -5.98 20.51
C GLN A 130 -6.16 -4.93 19.70
N LEU A 131 -4.88 -5.20 19.49
CA LEU A 131 -4.06 -4.47 18.52
C LEU A 131 -4.04 -5.22 17.19
N GLN A 132 -4.15 -4.49 16.10
CA GLN A 132 -3.92 -4.99 14.75
C GLN A 132 -3.26 -3.91 13.90
N PHE A 133 -2.01 -4.10 13.56
CA PHE A 133 -1.28 -3.31 12.59
C PHE A 133 -1.10 -4.14 11.31
N SER A 134 -1.70 -3.69 10.22
CA SER A 134 -1.62 -4.37 8.93
C SER A 134 -0.57 -3.69 8.05
N HIS A 135 -0.24 -4.32 6.93
CA HIS A 135 0.70 -3.80 5.93
C HIS A 135 2.11 -3.46 6.47
N ILE A 136 2.56 -4.17 7.52
CA ILE A 136 3.89 -3.92 8.11
C ILE A 136 4.97 -4.62 7.28
N PRO A 137 6.00 -3.88 6.81
CA PRO A 137 7.11 -4.46 6.08
C PRO A 137 8.02 -5.29 7.00
N VAL A 138 8.75 -6.22 6.41
CA VAL A 138 9.57 -7.22 7.12
C VAL A 138 10.68 -6.60 7.97
N ASP A 139 11.21 -5.47 7.57
CA ASP A 139 12.31 -4.74 8.22
C ASP A 139 11.83 -3.71 9.26
N SER A 140 10.52 -3.58 9.47
CA SER A 140 9.97 -2.73 10.53
C SER A 140 10.41 -3.20 11.93
N PRO A 141 10.91 -2.32 12.81
CA PRO A 141 11.25 -2.69 14.19
C PRO A 141 10.03 -3.19 14.98
N LEU A 142 8.80 -2.83 14.60
CA LEU A 142 7.56 -3.36 15.17
C LEU A 142 7.49 -4.90 15.08
N MET A 143 8.13 -5.48 14.06
CA MET A 143 8.21 -6.94 13.88
C MET A 143 8.84 -7.67 15.06
N GLN A 144 9.70 -7.02 15.83
CA GLN A 144 10.42 -7.63 16.97
C GLN A 144 9.75 -7.33 18.31
N VAL A 145 8.74 -6.44 18.33
CA VAL A 145 8.14 -5.93 19.56
C VAL A 145 6.70 -6.43 19.77
N ILE A 146 5.99 -6.73 18.67
CA ILE A 146 4.61 -7.26 18.72
C ILE A 146 4.63 -8.79 18.71
N SER A 147 3.80 -9.41 19.54
CA SER A 147 3.90 -10.84 19.85
C SER A 147 3.56 -11.79 18.69
N HIS A 148 2.63 -11.42 17.83
CA HIS A 148 2.21 -12.27 16.69
C HIS A 148 2.38 -11.57 15.37
N ARG A 149 3.04 -12.26 14.45
CA ARG A 149 3.34 -11.84 13.07
C ARG A 149 2.72 -12.83 12.10
N ILE A 150 1.90 -12.35 11.20
CA ILE A 150 1.14 -13.17 10.23
C ILE A 150 1.45 -12.65 8.84
N LEU A 151 2.06 -13.47 8.02
CA LEU A 151 2.31 -13.15 6.61
C LEU A 151 1.03 -13.32 5.81
N LEU A 152 0.47 -12.23 5.28
CA LEU A 152 -0.80 -12.27 4.54
C LEU A 152 -0.72 -11.83 3.09
N SER A 153 0.32 -11.11 2.71
CA SER A 153 0.47 -10.60 1.35
C SER A 153 1.94 -10.29 1.04
N ALA A 154 2.22 -9.91 -0.19
CA ALA A 154 3.49 -9.32 -0.58
C ALA A 154 3.26 -8.30 -1.70
N CYS A 155 4.19 -7.34 -1.82
CA CYS A 155 4.20 -6.34 -2.88
C CYS A 155 5.27 -6.67 -3.92
N PRO A 156 4.91 -7.05 -5.14
CA PRO A 156 5.87 -7.17 -6.24
C PRO A 156 6.57 -5.84 -6.47
N MET A 157 7.90 -5.86 -6.45
CA MET A 157 8.72 -4.67 -6.60
C MET A 157 10.08 -4.98 -7.23
N THR A 158 10.77 -3.93 -7.65
CA THR A 158 12.16 -4.01 -8.11
C THR A 158 12.95 -2.79 -7.67
N LEU A 159 14.22 -3.01 -7.32
CA LEU A 159 15.21 -1.97 -7.07
C LEU A 159 15.81 -1.57 -8.43
N LEU A 160 15.48 -0.39 -8.90
CA LEU A 160 15.86 0.04 -10.24
C LEU A 160 17.34 0.40 -10.35
N GLY A 161 17.97 0.78 -9.24
CA GLY A 161 19.41 1.06 -9.18
C GLY A 161 20.33 -0.16 -9.46
N GLU A 162 19.77 -1.38 -9.44
CA GLU A 162 20.52 -2.60 -9.83
C GLU A 162 20.71 -2.70 -11.34
N TYR A 163 19.99 -1.92 -12.13
CA TYR A 163 20.02 -1.95 -13.58
C TYR A 163 20.58 -0.64 -14.13
N ARG A 164 21.46 -0.74 -15.12
CA ARG A 164 22.06 0.43 -15.77
C ARG A 164 20.99 1.32 -16.45
N ASP A 165 20.01 0.69 -17.10
CA ASP A 165 18.95 1.33 -17.88
C ASP A 165 17.76 0.35 -18.06
N TYR A 166 16.67 0.84 -18.66
CA TYR A 166 15.48 0.05 -18.95
C TYR A 166 15.77 -1.15 -19.88
N ASP A 167 16.64 -1.00 -20.87
CA ASP A 167 16.97 -2.09 -21.80
C ASP A 167 17.70 -3.23 -21.09
N HIS A 168 18.59 -2.90 -20.15
CA HIS A 168 19.25 -3.88 -19.29
C HIS A 168 18.21 -4.62 -18.42
N PHE A 169 17.28 -3.89 -17.79
CA PHE A 169 16.19 -4.48 -17.03
C PHE A 169 15.32 -5.42 -17.88
N VAL A 170 14.91 -4.99 -19.08
CA VAL A 170 14.11 -5.80 -20.01
C VAL A 170 14.85 -7.08 -20.43
N LYS A 171 16.16 -7.00 -20.67
CA LYS A 171 16.96 -8.15 -21.02
C LYS A 171 17.01 -9.19 -19.91
N ASP A 172 17.16 -8.75 -18.66
CA ASP A 172 17.35 -9.63 -17.51
C ASP A 172 16.03 -10.15 -16.91
N CYS A 173 15.01 -9.30 -16.86
CA CYS A 173 13.76 -9.59 -16.18
C CYS A 173 12.66 -10.14 -17.09
N TYR A 174 12.59 -9.67 -18.35
CA TYR A 174 11.51 -10.08 -19.25
C TYR A 174 11.83 -11.38 -19.96
N SER A 175 11.00 -12.39 -19.83
CA SER A 175 11.10 -13.61 -20.62
C SER A 175 10.95 -13.31 -22.13
N LYS A 176 11.51 -14.18 -22.96
CA LYS A 176 11.32 -14.10 -24.42
C LYS A 176 9.83 -14.02 -24.83
N LYS A 177 8.98 -14.80 -24.13
CA LYS A 177 7.53 -14.79 -24.34
C LYS A 177 6.91 -13.45 -23.98
N LEU A 178 7.31 -12.84 -22.87
CA LEU A 178 6.78 -11.52 -22.45
C LEU A 178 7.14 -10.44 -23.48
N ARG A 179 8.41 -10.37 -23.89
CA ARG A 179 8.85 -9.44 -24.94
C ARG A 179 8.09 -9.65 -26.26
N GLN A 180 7.83 -10.91 -26.61
CA GLN A 180 7.03 -11.23 -27.79
C GLN A 180 5.58 -10.79 -27.64
N ASN A 181 4.94 -11.00 -26.48
CA ASN A 181 3.55 -10.58 -26.23
C ASN A 181 3.39 -9.06 -26.38
N ILE A 182 4.31 -8.27 -25.80
CA ILE A 182 4.31 -6.81 -25.92
C ILE A 182 4.35 -6.41 -27.40
N ARG A 183 5.30 -6.98 -28.17
CA ARG A 183 5.44 -6.70 -29.61
C ARG A 183 4.22 -7.16 -30.41
N THR A 184 3.68 -8.34 -30.10
CA THR A 184 2.53 -8.91 -30.81
C THR A 184 1.27 -8.09 -30.56
N GLY A 185 1.05 -7.59 -29.33
CA GLY A 185 -0.06 -6.71 -29.02
C GLY A 185 -0.03 -5.43 -29.87
N ASN A 186 1.11 -4.77 -29.96
CA ASN A 186 1.30 -3.59 -30.82
C ASN A 186 1.06 -3.91 -32.31
N ASN A 187 1.62 -5.01 -32.81
CA ASN A 187 1.44 -5.43 -34.21
C ASN A 187 -0.02 -5.75 -34.54
N HIS A 188 -0.75 -6.38 -33.61
CA HIS A 188 -2.19 -6.65 -33.77
C HIS A 188 -3.01 -5.36 -33.83
N ALA A 189 -2.71 -4.39 -32.95
CA ALA A 189 -3.36 -3.09 -33.01
C ALA A 189 -3.13 -2.42 -34.38
N THR A 190 -1.88 -2.32 -34.82
CA THR A 190 -1.51 -1.73 -36.14
C THR A 190 -2.19 -2.44 -37.31
N LYS A 191 -2.23 -3.79 -37.31
CA LYS A 191 -2.91 -4.55 -38.35
C LYS A 191 -4.40 -4.28 -38.44
N ASN A 192 -5.03 -3.94 -37.29
CA ASN A 192 -6.42 -3.58 -37.22
C ASN A 192 -6.67 -2.08 -37.43
N GLY A 193 -5.68 -1.33 -37.87
CA GLY A 193 -5.78 0.13 -38.14
C GLY A 193 -5.74 0.98 -36.89
N HIS A 194 -5.33 0.43 -35.74
CA HIS A 194 -5.25 1.14 -34.46
C HIS A 194 -3.82 1.52 -34.10
N ARG A 195 -3.66 2.68 -33.46
CA ARG A 195 -2.39 3.15 -32.91
C ARG A 195 -2.44 3.12 -31.39
N LEU A 196 -1.57 2.31 -30.77
CA LEU A 196 -1.34 2.32 -29.33
C LEU A 196 -0.22 3.32 -28.98
N THR A 197 -0.47 4.15 -28.00
CA THR A 197 0.51 5.09 -27.43
C THR A 197 0.44 5.05 -25.92
N SER A 198 1.53 5.42 -25.24
CA SER A 198 1.53 5.67 -23.80
C SER A 198 1.93 7.11 -23.53
N ARG A 199 1.34 7.73 -22.53
CA ARG A 199 1.74 9.05 -22.03
C ARG A 199 1.69 9.10 -20.52
N VAL A 200 2.51 9.95 -19.96
CA VAL A 200 2.55 10.26 -18.54
C VAL A 200 1.75 11.54 -18.29
N VAL A 201 0.82 11.49 -17.36
CA VAL A 201 -0.07 12.59 -17.00
C VAL A 201 0.20 13.00 -15.57
N PRO A 202 0.63 14.24 -15.26
CA PRO A 202 0.71 14.74 -13.89
C PRO A 202 -0.63 14.62 -13.17
N LEU A 203 -0.63 14.36 -11.85
CA LEU A 203 -1.88 14.17 -11.10
C LEU A 203 -2.84 15.36 -11.22
N SER A 204 -2.31 16.58 -11.31
CA SER A 204 -3.10 17.82 -11.48
C SER A 204 -3.86 17.92 -12.81
N GLU A 205 -3.45 17.16 -13.84
CA GLU A 205 -4.03 17.18 -15.17
C GLU A 205 -4.91 15.95 -15.47
N VAL A 206 -5.05 15.07 -14.47
CA VAL A 206 -5.79 13.81 -14.64
C VAL A 206 -7.28 14.07 -14.79
N ASN A 207 -7.86 13.61 -15.90
CA ASN A 207 -9.31 13.48 -16.02
C ASN A 207 -9.81 12.27 -15.21
N PHE A 208 -10.31 12.50 -14.01
CA PHE A 208 -10.75 11.42 -13.13
C PHE A 208 -11.91 10.59 -13.72
N ALA A 209 -12.71 11.16 -14.62
CA ALA A 209 -13.79 10.42 -15.28
C ALA A 209 -13.25 9.25 -16.12
N ASP A 210 -12.09 9.40 -16.77
CA ASP A 210 -11.44 8.31 -17.50
C ASP A 210 -10.94 7.21 -16.56
N ILE A 211 -10.31 7.57 -15.43
CA ILE A 211 -9.91 6.61 -14.39
C ILE A 211 -11.12 5.83 -13.89
N LYS A 212 -12.21 6.53 -13.52
CA LYS A 212 -13.44 5.89 -13.01
C LYS A 212 -14.04 4.96 -14.07
N ARG A 213 -14.18 5.42 -15.31
CA ARG A 213 -14.69 4.62 -16.44
C ARG A 213 -13.89 3.33 -16.63
N LEU A 214 -12.56 3.43 -16.68
CA LEU A 214 -11.67 2.28 -16.86
C LEU A 214 -11.68 1.35 -15.64
N SER A 215 -11.77 1.89 -14.42
CA SER A 215 -11.87 1.06 -13.22
C SER A 215 -13.21 0.32 -13.17
N VAL A 216 -14.32 0.95 -13.51
CA VAL A 216 -15.64 0.34 -13.54
C VAL A 216 -15.74 -0.77 -14.59
N SER A 217 -14.96 -0.70 -15.68
CA SER A 217 -14.93 -1.77 -16.69
C SER A 217 -14.51 -3.15 -16.11
N LYS A 218 -13.84 -3.19 -14.96
CA LYS A 218 -13.51 -4.42 -14.22
C LYS A 218 -14.75 -5.24 -13.84
N LEU A 219 -15.91 -4.60 -13.66
CA LEU A 219 -17.17 -5.27 -13.29
C LEU A 219 -17.58 -6.34 -14.29
N ALA A 220 -17.34 -6.10 -15.58
CA ALA A 220 -17.62 -7.08 -16.64
C ALA A 220 -16.85 -8.42 -16.46
N SER A 221 -15.76 -8.41 -15.67
CA SER A 221 -14.95 -9.59 -15.35
C SER A 221 -15.15 -10.09 -13.91
N GLY A 222 -16.21 -9.66 -13.23
CA GLY A 222 -16.53 -10.04 -11.85
C GLY A 222 -15.59 -9.41 -10.79
N LYS A 223 -14.76 -8.42 -11.16
CA LYS A 223 -13.89 -7.71 -10.23
C LYS A 223 -14.57 -6.43 -9.74
N HIS A 224 -14.33 -6.09 -8.48
CA HIS A 224 -14.85 -4.86 -7.89
C HIS A 224 -14.06 -3.61 -8.32
N SER A 225 -14.76 -2.48 -8.50
CA SER A 225 -14.13 -1.16 -8.66
C SER A 225 -14.24 -0.38 -7.36
N ILE A 226 -13.11 0.11 -6.88
CA ILE A 226 -13.04 0.93 -5.66
C ILE A 226 -13.82 2.24 -5.79
N TYR A 227 -14.00 2.75 -7.01
CA TYR A 227 -14.71 4.01 -7.29
C TYR A 227 -16.24 3.87 -7.37
N LEU A 228 -16.78 2.73 -6.95
CA LEU A 228 -18.20 2.56 -6.64
C LEU A 228 -18.54 2.92 -5.19
N GLU A 229 -17.51 3.10 -4.36
CA GLU A 229 -17.63 3.53 -2.97
C GLU A 229 -17.26 5.01 -2.90
N ASP A 230 -18.24 5.87 -2.60
CA ASP A 230 -18.08 7.33 -2.65
C ASP A 230 -16.90 7.85 -1.81
N ASP A 231 -16.66 7.24 -0.66
CA ASP A 231 -15.55 7.67 0.22
C ASP A 231 -14.19 7.34 -0.35
N LYS A 232 -14.05 6.17 -0.98
CA LYS A 232 -12.81 5.79 -1.66
C LYS A 232 -12.56 6.69 -2.87
N GLU A 233 -13.60 7.00 -3.63
CA GLU A 233 -13.51 7.98 -4.71
C GLU A 233 -13.09 9.36 -4.18
N LYS A 234 -13.73 9.83 -3.08
CA LYS A 234 -13.42 11.10 -2.43
C LYS A 234 -11.97 11.15 -1.93
N PHE A 235 -11.52 10.08 -1.29
CA PHE A 235 -10.14 9.95 -0.82
C PHE A 235 -9.13 10.08 -1.97
N VAL A 236 -9.31 9.31 -3.04
CA VAL A 236 -8.41 9.36 -4.20
C VAL A 236 -8.44 10.75 -4.85
N LYS A 237 -9.61 11.35 -5.05
CA LYS A 237 -9.72 12.72 -5.59
C LYS A 237 -9.00 13.78 -4.75
N ARG A 238 -8.96 13.60 -3.42
CA ARG A 238 -8.19 14.47 -2.53
C ARG A 238 -6.69 14.25 -2.72
N LEU A 239 -6.22 12.98 -2.73
CA LEU A 239 -4.81 12.66 -2.96
C LEU A 239 -4.30 13.18 -4.31
N LEU A 240 -5.10 13.09 -5.38
CA LEU A 240 -4.72 13.64 -6.69
C LEU A 240 -4.41 15.13 -6.67
N LYS A 241 -4.96 15.88 -5.72
CA LYS A 241 -4.75 17.34 -5.61
C LYS A 241 -3.52 17.72 -4.80
N VAL A 242 -3.08 16.86 -3.89
CA VAL A 242 -2.11 17.24 -2.85
C VAL A 242 -0.87 16.37 -2.82
N HIS A 243 -0.90 15.19 -3.43
CA HIS A 243 0.22 14.25 -3.41
C HIS A 243 1.08 14.35 -4.68
N ALA A 244 2.37 14.06 -4.55
CA ALA A 244 3.25 13.88 -5.70
C ALA A 244 2.96 12.56 -6.42
N GLY A 245 2.90 12.58 -7.75
CA GLY A 245 2.64 11.38 -8.53
C GLY A 245 2.26 11.66 -9.97
N ASN A 246 1.89 10.58 -10.66
CA ASN A 246 1.42 10.65 -12.04
C ASN A 246 0.46 9.51 -12.38
N VAL A 247 -0.11 9.59 -13.56
CA VAL A 247 -0.84 8.49 -14.18
C VAL A 247 -0.17 8.11 -15.50
N VAL A 248 0.25 6.87 -15.62
CA VAL A 248 0.67 6.31 -16.91
C VAL A 248 -0.58 5.82 -17.63
N MET A 249 -0.92 6.51 -18.73
CA MET A 249 -2.07 6.20 -19.60
C MET A 249 -1.59 5.42 -20.82
N VAL A 250 -2.33 4.37 -21.20
CA VAL A 250 -2.25 3.78 -22.53
C VAL A 250 -3.48 4.20 -23.30
N GLU A 251 -3.27 4.65 -24.52
CA GLU A 251 -4.30 5.14 -25.42
C GLU A 251 -4.36 4.31 -26.70
N CYS A 252 -5.57 4.11 -27.20
CA CYS A 252 -5.83 3.58 -28.53
C CYS A 252 -6.51 4.66 -29.35
N ASP A 253 -5.86 5.12 -30.41
CA ASP A 253 -6.32 6.23 -31.27
C ASP A 253 -6.68 7.50 -30.47
N GLY A 254 -5.88 7.83 -29.45
CA GLY A 254 -6.08 8.98 -28.57
C GLY A 254 -7.13 8.77 -27.46
N LYS A 255 -7.82 7.62 -27.42
CA LYS A 255 -8.78 7.30 -26.35
C LYS A 255 -8.07 6.52 -25.23
N PRO A 256 -8.15 6.93 -23.95
CA PRO A 256 -7.63 6.18 -22.83
C PRO A 256 -8.27 4.79 -22.71
N VAL A 257 -7.43 3.74 -22.73
CA VAL A 257 -7.84 2.32 -22.64
C VAL A 257 -7.22 1.59 -21.44
N ALA A 258 -6.18 2.16 -20.83
CA ALA A 258 -5.63 1.68 -19.54
C ALA A 258 -5.00 2.83 -18.76
N TYR A 259 -4.92 2.66 -17.45
CA TYR A 259 -4.18 3.57 -16.58
C TYR A 259 -3.44 2.81 -15.47
N ARG A 260 -2.39 3.46 -14.97
CA ARG A 260 -1.73 3.17 -13.71
C ARG A 260 -1.55 4.46 -12.93
N LEU A 261 -2.23 4.56 -11.80
CA LEU A 261 -2.14 5.68 -10.87
C LEU A 261 -0.99 5.41 -9.91
N ASN A 262 -0.03 6.30 -9.88
CA ASN A 262 1.18 6.17 -9.09
C ASN A 262 1.35 7.37 -8.16
N PHE A 263 1.84 7.10 -6.94
CA PHE A 263 2.30 8.12 -6.00
C PHE A 263 3.81 7.99 -5.80
N PHE A 264 4.47 9.11 -5.50
CA PHE A 264 5.90 9.17 -5.26
C PHE A 264 6.21 9.64 -3.83
N VAL A 265 7.24 9.06 -3.24
CA VAL A 265 7.93 9.58 -2.06
C VAL A 265 9.41 9.62 -2.41
N GLY A 266 9.95 10.82 -2.59
CA GLY A 266 11.27 10.98 -3.16
C GLY A 266 11.40 10.20 -4.48
N LYS A 267 12.37 9.29 -4.54
CA LYS A 267 12.61 8.44 -5.71
C LYS A 267 11.87 7.07 -5.66
N LYS A 268 10.95 6.89 -4.73
CA LYS A 268 10.17 5.66 -4.60
C LYS A 268 8.82 5.80 -5.30
N LYS A 269 8.51 4.89 -6.20
CA LYS A 269 7.23 4.86 -6.93
C LYS A 269 6.33 3.74 -6.41
N TYR A 270 5.10 4.09 -6.08
CA TYR A 270 4.05 3.19 -5.62
C TYR A 270 2.88 3.18 -6.60
N CYS A 271 2.63 2.06 -7.26
CA CYS A 271 1.40 1.88 -8.04
C CYS A 271 0.23 1.65 -7.07
N PHE A 272 -0.66 2.62 -7.01
CA PHE A 272 -1.81 2.61 -6.11
C PHE A 272 -3.00 1.86 -6.71
N ASP A 273 -3.36 2.17 -7.96
CA ASP A 273 -4.46 1.52 -8.67
C ASP A 273 -4.19 1.44 -10.17
N ALA A 274 -4.70 0.38 -10.78
CA ALA A 274 -4.56 0.16 -12.20
C ALA A 274 -5.78 -0.55 -12.78
N SER A 275 -6.15 -0.17 -14.00
CA SER A 275 -7.20 -0.85 -14.75
C SER A 275 -7.05 -0.65 -16.25
N TYR A 276 -7.78 -1.45 -17.02
CA TYR A 276 -7.86 -1.31 -18.45
C TYR A 276 -9.21 -1.80 -18.97
N ASP A 277 -9.59 -1.32 -20.15
CA ASP A 277 -10.80 -1.71 -20.88
C ASP A 277 -10.61 -3.10 -21.49
N ARG A 278 -11.41 -4.07 -21.05
CA ARG A 278 -11.33 -5.47 -21.50
C ARG A 278 -11.65 -5.68 -22.97
N SER A 279 -12.35 -4.77 -23.62
CA SER A 279 -12.60 -4.84 -25.04
C SER A 279 -11.32 -4.79 -25.90
N TYR A 280 -10.21 -4.35 -25.27
CA TYR A 280 -8.88 -4.27 -25.88
C TYR A 280 -7.94 -5.40 -25.45
N ASP A 281 -8.42 -6.48 -24.77
CA ASP A 281 -7.58 -7.59 -24.29
C ASP A 281 -6.70 -8.19 -25.40
N ARG A 282 -7.20 -8.30 -26.64
CA ARG A 282 -6.45 -8.80 -27.78
C ARG A 282 -5.18 -8.03 -28.12
N TYR A 283 -5.02 -6.84 -27.58
CA TYR A 283 -3.84 -5.98 -27.76
C TYR A 283 -2.91 -6.01 -26.54
N GLU A 284 -3.14 -6.93 -25.58
CA GLU A 284 -2.31 -7.09 -24.38
C GLU A 284 -2.19 -5.78 -23.55
N ILE A 285 -3.26 -4.97 -23.49
CA ILE A 285 -3.25 -3.61 -22.91
C ILE A 285 -2.78 -3.58 -21.45
N GLY A 286 -3.19 -4.58 -20.64
CA GLY A 286 -2.74 -4.68 -19.25
C GLY A 286 -1.22 -4.90 -19.13
N ILE A 287 -0.63 -5.67 -20.04
CA ILE A 287 0.82 -5.89 -20.14
C ILE A 287 1.52 -4.63 -20.65
N GLN A 288 0.97 -3.96 -21.67
CA GLN A 288 1.49 -2.71 -22.21
C GLN A 288 1.55 -1.62 -21.14
N SER A 289 0.48 -1.48 -20.33
CA SER A 289 0.42 -0.47 -19.26
C SER A 289 1.48 -0.70 -18.18
N LEU A 290 1.74 -1.96 -17.80
CA LEU A 290 2.77 -2.27 -16.79
C LEU A 290 4.18 -2.03 -17.36
N ALA A 291 4.44 -2.44 -18.61
CA ALA A 291 5.70 -2.15 -19.27
C ALA A 291 5.97 -0.64 -19.36
N ALA A 292 4.96 0.15 -19.75
CA ALA A 292 5.07 1.61 -19.82
C ALA A 292 5.32 2.24 -18.44
N SER A 293 4.67 1.72 -17.39
CA SER A 293 4.87 2.22 -16.01
C SER A 293 6.27 1.93 -15.48
N ILE A 294 6.83 0.77 -15.79
CA ILE A 294 8.21 0.46 -15.40
C ILE A 294 9.20 1.30 -16.20
N HIS A 295 8.98 1.47 -17.51
CA HIS A 295 9.82 2.33 -18.36
C HIS A 295 9.88 3.76 -17.82
N GLU A 296 8.72 4.34 -17.49
CA GLU A 296 8.61 5.68 -16.91
C GLU A 296 9.37 5.79 -15.57
N SER A 297 9.44 4.73 -14.78
CA SER A 297 10.23 4.74 -13.54
C SER A 297 11.73 4.90 -13.79
N PHE A 298 12.25 4.35 -14.89
CA PHE A 298 13.63 4.59 -15.31
C PHE A 298 13.84 6.02 -15.83
N GLU A 299 12.90 6.55 -16.62
CA GLU A 299 12.96 7.93 -17.12
C GLU A 299 12.96 8.94 -15.97
N ASN A 300 12.19 8.70 -14.90
CA ASN A 300 12.14 9.52 -13.68
C ASN A 300 13.25 9.20 -12.67
N MET A 301 14.21 8.33 -13.00
CA MET A 301 15.32 7.95 -12.13
C MET A 301 14.83 7.48 -10.75
N CYS A 302 13.72 6.74 -10.70
CA CYS A 302 13.24 6.15 -9.47
C CYS A 302 14.27 5.14 -8.93
N SER A 303 14.42 5.07 -7.61
CA SER A 303 15.26 4.06 -6.97
C SER A 303 14.56 2.70 -6.88
N TRP A 304 13.24 2.70 -6.72
CA TRP A 304 12.42 1.51 -6.73
C TRP A 304 11.04 1.73 -7.37
N HIS A 305 10.47 0.61 -7.81
CA HIS A 305 9.13 0.53 -8.39
C HIS A 305 8.34 -0.56 -7.69
N CYS A 306 7.19 -0.22 -7.09
CA CYS A 306 6.32 -1.12 -6.36
C CYS A 306 4.93 -1.18 -7.02
N GLU A 307 4.44 -2.40 -7.28
CA GLU A 307 3.16 -2.66 -7.95
C GLU A 307 1.98 -2.89 -6.98
N GLY A 308 2.09 -2.36 -5.75
CA GLY A 308 1.06 -2.54 -4.73
C GLY A 308 0.90 -3.98 -4.26
N THR A 309 -0.04 -4.20 -3.36
CA THR A 309 -0.25 -5.51 -2.72
C THR A 309 -0.75 -6.59 -3.69
N GLY A 310 -0.40 -7.84 -3.41
CA GLY A 310 -0.86 -9.04 -4.13
C GLY A 310 0.12 -9.52 -5.19
N ILE A 311 0.41 -10.85 -5.14
CA ILE A 311 1.33 -11.56 -6.05
C ILE A 311 0.63 -12.05 -7.32
N ASP A 312 -0.15 -11.19 -7.95
CA ASP A 312 -0.84 -11.52 -9.19
C ASP A 312 0.13 -12.00 -10.28
N SER A 313 -0.23 -13.04 -10.98
CA SER A 313 0.59 -13.68 -12.01
C SER A 313 1.04 -12.74 -13.13
N TYR A 314 0.26 -11.69 -13.45
CA TYR A 314 0.66 -10.72 -14.47
C TYR A 314 1.80 -9.81 -14.00
N LYS A 315 1.83 -9.43 -12.70
CA LYS A 315 2.91 -8.64 -12.09
C LYS A 315 4.22 -9.45 -12.08
N LEU A 316 4.13 -10.73 -11.70
CA LEU A 316 5.28 -11.63 -11.59
C LEU A 316 5.93 -12.01 -12.94
N LYS A 317 5.28 -11.71 -14.07
CA LYS A 317 5.94 -11.78 -15.38
C LYS A 317 7.01 -10.71 -15.56
N PHE A 318 6.89 -9.59 -14.84
CA PHE A 318 7.78 -8.43 -14.91
C PHE A 318 8.72 -8.36 -13.71
N LEU A 319 8.18 -8.61 -12.50
CA LEU A 319 8.85 -8.40 -11.22
C LEU A 319 8.98 -9.73 -10.51
N LYS A 320 10.21 -10.18 -10.30
CA LYS A 320 10.49 -11.50 -9.68
C LYS A 320 10.70 -11.40 -8.17
N ARG A 321 10.73 -10.20 -7.61
CA ARG A 321 10.88 -9.95 -6.18
C ARG A 321 9.59 -9.39 -5.62
N ALA A 322 9.30 -9.70 -4.36
CA ALA A 322 8.20 -9.09 -3.64
C ALA A 322 8.58 -8.86 -2.18
N ALA A 323 8.19 -7.71 -1.67
CA ALA A 323 8.34 -7.38 -0.26
C ALA A 323 7.19 -8.02 0.53
N PRO A 324 7.47 -8.89 1.52
CA PRO A 324 6.45 -9.51 2.34
C PRO A 324 5.77 -8.48 3.24
N ILE A 325 4.46 -8.65 3.42
CA ILE A 325 3.60 -7.79 4.23
C ILE A 325 3.00 -8.61 5.35
N TYR A 326 3.11 -8.08 6.57
CA TYR A 326 2.63 -8.73 7.77
C TYR A 326 1.45 -7.99 8.40
N ILE A 327 0.59 -8.76 9.07
CA ILE A 327 -0.25 -8.25 10.14
C ILE A 327 0.47 -8.56 11.45
N LEU A 328 0.66 -7.53 12.27
CA LEU A 328 1.08 -7.65 13.65
C LEU A 328 -0.14 -7.55 14.55
N THR A 329 -0.27 -8.45 15.51
CA THR A 329 -1.45 -8.47 16.37
C THR A 329 -1.14 -9.01 17.76
N GLU A 330 -1.84 -8.47 18.75
CA GLU A 330 -1.82 -8.94 20.15
C GLU A 330 -3.16 -8.70 20.84
N ALA A 331 -3.41 -9.42 21.93
CA ALA A 331 -4.52 -9.14 22.80
C ALA A 331 -4.20 -7.94 23.70
N GLY A 332 -5.17 -7.07 23.91
CA GLY A 332 -5.12 -6.06 24.96
C GLY A 332 -5.36 -6.65 26.34
N ASN A 333 -5.46 -5.77 27.34
CA ASN A 333 -5.59 -6.20 28.74
C ASN A 333 -7.00 -6.66 29.14
N SER A 334 -8.04 -6.40 28.32
CA SER A 334 -9.42 -6.76 28.63
C SER A 334 -9.66 -8.27 28.54
N LEU A 335 -10.52 -8.80 29.40
CA LEU A 335 -10.92 -10.22 29.39
C LEU A 335 -11.58 -10.60 28.05
N LYS A 336 -12.51 -9.76 27.55
CA LYS A 336 -13.18 -10.00 26.25
C LYS A 336 -12.19 -10.00 25.10
N GLY A 337 -11.21 -9.10 25.10
CA GLY A 337 -10.14 -9.03 24.11
C GLY A 337 -9.33 -10.33 24.07
N ARG A 338 -8.91 -10.83 25.22
CA ARG A 338 -8.14 -12.08 25.34
C ARG A 338 -8.93 -13.30 24.87
N LEU A 339 -10.19 -13.43 25.26
CA LEU A 339 -11.06 -14.54 24.85
C LEU A 339 -11.27 -14.56 23.33
N MET A 340 -11.55 -13.40 22.74
CA MET A 340 -11.81 -13.29 21.29
C MET A 340 -10.53 -13.40 20.45
N PHE A 341 -9.37 -13.13 21.05
CA PHE A 341 -8.10 -13.12 20.34
C PHE A 341 -7.70 -14.50 19.81
N SER A 342 -7.93 -15.56 20.56
CA SER A 342 -7.60 -16.94 20.14
C SER A 342 -8.31 -17.34 18.84
N PHE A 343 -9.60 -16.98 18.71
CA PHE A 343 -10.37 -17.23 17.47
C PHE A 343 -9.83 -16.43 16.29
N LYS A 344 -9.55 -15.14 16.52
CA LYS A 344 -8.94 -14.26 15.50
C LYS A 344 -7.61 -14.82 15.04
N LEU A 345 -6.73 -15.17 15.99
CA LEU A 345 -5.40 -15.68 15.67
C LEU A 345 -5.45 -16.99 14.87
N SER A 346 -6.36 -17.91 15.25
CA SER A 346 -6.58 -19.16 14.52
C SER A 346 -7.00 -18.89 13.07
N ARG A 347 -7.92 -17.93 12.86
CA ARG A 347 -8.36 -17.52 11.50
C ARG A 347 -7.21 -16.91 10.69
N LEU A 348 -6.43 -16.02 11.29
CA LEU A 348 -5.30 -15.38 10.63
C LEU A 348 -4.22 -16.40 10.23
N LYS A 349 -3.91 -17.39 11.10
CA LYS A 349 -2.97 -18.47 10.79
C LYS A 349 -3.43 -19.36 9.63
N LYS A 350 -4.75 -19.59 9.50
CA LYS A 350 -5.30 -20.30 8.33
C LYS A 350 -5.08 -19.50 7.03
N LEU A 351 -5.32 -18.19 7.05
CA LEU A 351 -5.05 -17.32 5.89
C LEU A 351 -3.56 -17.30 5.55
N GLU A 352 -2.68 -17.22 6.54
CA GLU A 352 -1.23 -17.31 6.34
C GLU A 352 -0.84 -18.63 5.65
N THR A 353 -1.42 -19.74 6.07
CA THR A 353 -1.15 -21.05 5.47
C THR A 353 -1.57 -21.09 4.00
N VAL A 354 -2.71 -20.49 3.65
CA VAL A 354 -3.17 -20.35 2.26
C VAL A 354 -2.20 -19.50 1.47
N PHE A 355 -1.81 -18.33 2.00
CA PHE A 355 -0.90 -17.44 1.30
C PHE A 355 0.50 -18.05 1.11
N LYS A 356 1.04 -18.76 2.11
CA LYS A 356 2.32 -19.49 1.98
C LYS A 356 2.30 -20.54 0.87
N LYS A 357 1.16 -21.21 0.66
CA LYS A 357 1.00 -22.14 -0.47
C LYS A 357 1.00 -21.40 -1.81
N GLU A 358 0.29 -20.28 -1.89
CA GLU A 358 0.28 -19.43 -3.09
C GLU A 358 1.70 -18.92 -3.41
N VAL A 359 2.46 -18.45 -2.42
CA VAL A 359 3.88 -18.04 -2.59
C VAL A 359 4.69 -19.19 -3.17
N ALA A 360 4.62 -20.40 -2.59
CA ALA A 360 5.38 -21.55 -3.08
C ALA A 360 5.02 -21.94 -4.54
N GLU A 361 3.76 -21.80 -4.94
CA GLU A 361 3.34 -21.96 -6.33
C GLU A 361 3.94 -20.90 -7.25
N MET A 362 3.97 -19.63 -6.80
CA MET A 362 4.52 -18.50 -7.56
C MET A 362 6.04 -18.56 -7.64
N GLU A 363 6.73 -19.00 -6.58
CA GLU A 363 8.17 -19.30 -6.59
C GLU A 363 8.51 -20.33 -7.68
N LYS A 364 7.77 -21.44 -7.71
CA LYS A 364 7.98 -22.50 -8.71
C LYS A 364 7.68 -22.04 -10.14
N LYS A 365 6.64 -21.22 -10.33
CA LYS A 365 6.15 -20.84 -11.67
C LYS A 365 6.85 -19.63 -12.26
N TYR A 366 7.20 -18.64 -11.42
CA TYR A 366 7.73 -17.34 -11.85
C TYR A 366 9.11 -17.02 -11.28
N SER A 367 9.70 -17.93 -10.48
CA SER A 367 10.95 -17.67 -9.73
C SER A 367 10.80 -16.48 -8.78
N LEU A 368 9.64 -16.36 -8.15
CA LEU A 368 9.38 -15.32 -7.16
C LEU A 368 10.36 -15.46 -5.99
N GLN A 369 10.89 -14.34 -5.52
CA GLN A 369 11.73 -14.26 -4.32
C GLN A 369 11.13 -13.24 -3.35
N LEU A 370 10.86 -13.66 -2.12
CA LEU A 370 10.54 -12.72 -1.05
C LEU A 370 11.82 -12.07 -0.55
N ILE A 371 11.84 -10.73 -0.55
CA ILE A 371 13.01 -9.98 -0.05
C ILE A 371 12.97 -9.88 1.47
N SER A 372 14.16 -9.72 2.08
CA SER A 372 14.33 -9.62 3.53
C SER A 372 14.34 -8.18 4.06
N SER A 373 14.42 -7.20 3.17
CA SER A 373 14.40 -5.76 3.50
C SER A 373 13.71 -4.98 2.39
N CYS A 374 12.97 -3.92 2.79
CA CYS A 374 12.39 -2.91 1.89
C CYS A 374 13.21 -1.62 1.90
N SER A 375 14.29 -1.54 2.69
CA SER A 375 15.01 -0.31 3.03
C SER A 375 16.35 -0.14 2.29
N GLU A 376 16.65 -0.99 1.30
CA GLU A 376 17.86 -0.86 0.49
C GLU A 376 17.66 0.01 -0.75
#